data_276323c40827f198f837ad261671611d
#
_entry.id   276323c40827f198f837ad261671611d
#
_cell.length_a   1.000
_cell.length_b   1.000
_cell.length_c   1.000
_cell.angle_alpha   90.00
_cell.angle_beta   90.00
_cell.angle_gamma   90.00
#
_symmetry.space_group_name_H-M   'P 1'
#
loop_
_entity.id
_entity.type
_entity.pdbx_description
1 polymer ?
#
loop_
_entity_poly.entity_id
_entity_poly.type
_entity_poly.pdbx_seq_one_letter_code
_entity_poly.pdbx_strand_id
1 'polypeptide(L)'
;TLEGKPIHQKIWAAQKPHPDREKFKIKNKYYFGCNSYADSLIGKVVDAAPADAAIMYTSDHGDLLGSHCLFAKGPAAYDDVARIPFIVRMPGGLEGEVYDRAPVSHINVCPTVMEYFDLPIPKQFEGGSILRTAFDKNAPADDSFLIEFGRFEVDHDNYGGLQLMRCLVKGKMKLVLNLLSDDELYDTEKDPYECKNLIGDPEYAAVRDEMHDELLERMNRNRDPFRAYYWETRPWRRDAREASWFYTGWTRQRENEEYEPRQLDYATGLVMTNAQRPKVSAAGFPKFSHLDELLAWIEKDAVK
;
A
#
# COMPACT_ATOMS: atom_id res chain seq x y z
N THR A 1 -11.14 1.57 -21.27
CA THR A 1 -10.13 1.98 -22.28
C THR A 1 -8.79 2.19 -21.61
N LEU A 2 -7.70 2.22 -22.38
CA LEU A 2 -6.36 2.55 -21.91
C LEU A 2 -5.98 4.01 -22.20
N GLU A 3 -6.91 4.81 -22.65
CA GLU A 3 -6.72 6.23 -22.88
C GLU A 3 -6.49 6.95 -21.53
N GLY A 4 -5.49 7.81 -21.46
CA GLY A 4 -5.11 8.52 -20.22
C GLY A 4 -4.51 7.62 -19.11
N LYS A 5 -4.31 6.33 -19.36
CA LYS A 5 -3.71 5.40 -18.40
C LYS A 5 -2.19 5.38 -18.49
N PRO A 6 -1.49 5.05 -17.39
CA PRO A 6 -0.04 4.97 -17.35
C PRO A 6 0.56 4.03 -18.38
N ILE A 7 1.77 4.35 -18.86
CA ILE A 7 2.43 3.55 -19.90
C ILE A 7 2.65 2.09 -19.48
N HIS A 8 2.97 1.83 -18.22
CA HIS A 8 3.18 0.46 -17.74
C HIS A 8 1.91 -0.39 -17.84
N GLN A 9 0.72 0.19 -17.62
CA GLN A 9 -0.56 -0.50 -17.79
C GLN A 9 -0.84 -0.80 -19.27
N LYS A 10 -0.47 0.11 -20.18
CA LYS A 10 -0.57 -0.12 -21.63
C LYS A 10 0.34 -1.26 -22.08
N ILE A 11 1.56 -1.32 -21.56
CA ILE A 11 2.50 -2.42 -21.80
C ILE A 11 1.92 -3.73 -21.26
N TRP A 12 1.37 -3.71 -20.06
CA TRP A 12 0.72 -4.87 -19.46
C TRP A 12 -0.43 -5.43 -20.32
N ALA A 13 -1.31 -4.57 -20.75
CA ALA A 13 -2.40 -4.97 -21.63
C ALA A 13 -1.91 -5.53 -22.98
N ALA A 14 -0.81 -4.99 -23.52
CA ALA A 14 -0.24 -5.46 -24.78
C ALA A 14 0.45 -6.83 -24.67
N GLN A 15 1.06 -7.14 -23.52
CA GLN A 15 1.72 -8.42 -23.29
C GLN A 15 0.75 -9.58 -23.03
N LYS A 16 -0.42 -9.28 -22.46
CA LYS A 16 -1.48 -10.24 -22.26
C LYS A 16 -2.69 -9.82 -23.09
N PRO A 17 -2.67 -10.06 -24.42
CA PRO A 17 -3.74 -9.64 -25.29
C PRO A 17 -5.09 -10.19 -24.82
N HIS A 18 -6.11 -9.39 -24.99
CA HIS A 18 -7.47 -9.74 -24.61
C HIS A 18 -7.84 -11.13 -25.10
N PRO A 19 -8.30 -12.01 -24.24
CA PRO A 19 -8.93 -13.22 -24.68
C PRO A 19 -10.15 -12.83 -25.51
N ASP A 20 -10.45 -13.64 -26.52
CA ASP A 20 -11.73 -13.59 -27.22
C ASP A 20 -12.85 -13.43 -26.19
N ARG A 21 -13.74 -12.45 -26.40
CA ARG A 21 -14.86 -12.14 -25.49
C ARG A 21 -15.65 -13.37 -25.08
N GLU A 22 -15.85 -14.33 -25.99
CA GLU A 22 -16.56 -15.55 -25.70
C GLU A 22 -15.77 -16.48 -24.76
N LYS A 23 -14.47 -16.58 -24.94
CA LYS A 23 -13.59 -17.32 -24.02
C LYS A 23 -13.49 -16.67 -22.63
N PHE A 24 -13.56 -15.35 -22.59
CA PHE A 24 -13.60 -14.61 -21.33
C PHE A 24 -14.89 -14.86 -20.55
N LYS A 25 -16.05 -14.81 -21.22
CA LYS A 25 -17.34 -15.15 -20.61
C LYS A 25 -17.35 -16.56 -19.98
N ILE A 26 -16.70 -17.53 -20.61
CA ILE A 26 -16.60 -18.89 -20.07
C ILE A 26 -15.71 -18.90 -18.82
N LYS A 27 -14.56 -18.21 -18.85
CA LYS A 27 -13.65 -18.11 -17.69
C LYS A 27 -14.32 -17.45 -16.49
N ASN A 28 -15.07 -16.39 -16.71
CA ASN A 28 -15.82 -15.73 -15.63
C ASN A 28 -16.83 -16.65 -14.96
N LYS A 29 -17.51 -17.53 -15.70
CA LYS A 29 -18.42 -18.51 -15.10
C LYS A 29 -17.71 -19.44 -14.12
N TYR A 30 -16.54 -19.91 -14.48
CA TYR A 30 -15.72 -20.74 -13.57
C TYR A 30 -15.20 -19.94 -12.39
N TYR A 31 -14.81 -18.69 -12.58
CA TYR A 31 -14.40 -17.81 -11.49
C TYR A 31 -15.53 -17.67 -10.47
N PHE A 32 -16.73 -17.32 -10.89
CA PHE A 32 -17.88 -17.22 -9.99
C PHE A 32 -18.24 -18.55 -9.34
N GLY A 33 -18.15 -19.66 -10.08
CA GLY A 33 -18.33 -21.00 -9.52
C GLY A 33 -17.32 -21.34 -8.43
N CYS A 34 -16.06 -20.98 -8.62
CA CYS A 34 -15.02 -21.14 -7.60
C CYS A 34 -15.30 -20.28 -6.36
N ASN A 35 -15.72 -19.03 -6.54
CA ASN A 35 -16.08 -18.17 -5.41
C ASN A 35 -17.28 -18.74 -4.62
N SER A 36 -18.32 -19.21 -5.30
CA SER A 36 -19.48 -19.85 -4.63
C SER A 36 -19.06 -21.12 -3.87
N TYR A 37 -18.12 -21.89 -4.42
CA TYR A 37 -17.59 -23.07 -3.73
C TYR A 37 -16.76 -22.67 -2.50
N ALA A 38 -15.88 -21.69 -2.64
CA ALA A 38 -15.09 -21.17 -1.52
C ALA A 38 -16.00 -20.63 -0.41
N ASP A 39 -17.03 -19.85 -0.75
CA ASP A 39 -18.04 -19.36 0.18
C ASP A 39 -18.70 -20.49 0.97
N SER A 40 -19.08 -21.58 0.28
CA SER A 40 -19.65 -22.77 0.94
C SER A 40 -18.71 -23.44 1.94
N LEU A 41 -17.40 -23.40 1.69
CA LEU A 41 -16.39 -23.93 2.62
C LEU A 41 -16.17 -22.99 3.81
N ILE A 42 -16.17 -21.69 3.56
CA ILE A 42 -16.08 -20.66 4.61
C ILE A 42 -17.29 -20.81 5.55
N GLY A 43 -18.50 -20.98 5.00
CA GLY A 43 -19.72 -21.23 5.79
C GLY A 43 -19.53 -22.40 6.75
N LYS A 44 -19.00 -23.54 6.30
CA LYS A 44 -18.74 -24.71 7.15
C LYS A 44 -17.75 -24.40 8.30
N VAL A 45 -16.73 -23.57 8.02
CA VAL A 45 -15.77 -23.16 9.08
C VAL A 45 -16.44 -22.24 10.09
N VAL A 46 -17.26 -21.29 9.60
CA VAL A 46 -18.01 -20.37 10.49
C VAL A 46 -19.01 -21.13 11.34
N ASP A 47 -19.72 -22.12 10.78
CA ASP A 47 -20.70 -22.95 11.49
C ASP A 47 -20.04 -23.83 12.57
N ALA A 48 -18.80 -24.26 12.34
CA ALA A 48 -18.04 -25.07 13.29
C ALA A 48 -17.32 -24.25 14.37
N ALA A 49 -17.22 -22.94 14.18
CA ALA A 49 -16.58 -22.06 15.15
C ALA A 49 -17.45 -21.91 16.43
N PRO A 50 -16.81 -21.81 17.61
CA PRO A 50 -17.52 -21.49 18.86
C PRO A 50 -18.38 -20.23 18.72
N ALA A 51 -19.51 -20.19 19.43
CA ALA A 51 -20.43 -19.04 19.35
C ALA A 51 -19.79 -17.73 19.82
N ASP A 52 -18.83 -17.83 20.73
CA ASP A 52 -18.04 -16.73 21.29
C ASP A 52 -16.71 -16.49 20.55
N ALA A 53 -16.51 -17.12 19.39
CA ALA A 53 -15.32 -16.87 18.59
C ALA A 53 -15.39 -15.50 17.90
N ALA A 54 -14.31 -14.73 17.98
CA ALA A 54 -14.08 -13.61 17.08
C ALA A 54 -13.74 -14.15 15.68
N ILE A 55 -14.40 -13.63 14.67
CA ILE A 55 -14.15 -14.01 13.26
C ILE A 55 -13.83 -12.76 12.48
N MET A 56 -12.75 -12.81 11.71
CA MET A 56 -12.38 -11.78 10.76
C MET A 56 -12.21 -12.44 9.38
N TYR A 57 -12.97 -11.96 8.39
CA TYR A 57 -12.90 -12.42 7.02
C TYR A 57 -12.42 -11.27 6.12
N THR A 58 -11.38 -11.53 5.36
CA THR A 58 -10.83 -10.59 4.37
C THR A 58 -10.17 -11.36 3.23
N SER A 59 -9.63 -10.65 2.25
CA SER A 59 -8.83 -11.17 1.14
C SER A 59 -7.49 -10.47 1.10
N ASP A 60 -6.48 -11.05 0.43
CA ASP A 60 -5.20 -10.40 0.15
C ASP A 60 -5.34 -9.30 -0.90
N HIS A 61 -6.10 -9.53 -1.97
CA HIS A 61 -6.39 -8.59 -3.06
C HIS A 61 -7.61 -9.06 -3.85
N GLY A 62 -8.09 -8.22 -4.76
CA GLY A 62 -9.07 -8.56 -5.78
C GLY A 62 -8.45 -9.06 -7.09
N ASP A 63 -9.22 -9.05 -8.16
CA ASP A 63 -8.79 -9.44 -9.51
C ASP A 63 -9.44 -8.50 -10.55
N LEU A 64 -8.65 -8.05 -11.50
CA LEU A 64 -9.10 -7.12 -12.54
C LEU A 64 -10.10 -7.74 -13.51
N LEU A 65 -10.09 -9.04 -13.73
CA LEU A 65 -11.05 -9.79 -14.56
C LEU A 65 -11.33 -9.18 -15.95
N GLY A 66 -10.42 -8.40 -16.48
CA GLY A 66 -10.57 -7.67 -17.74
C GLY A 66 -10.93 -6.19 -17.60
N SER A 67 -11.15 -5.69 -16.39
CA SER A 67 -11.27 -4.26 -16.13
C SER A 67 -10.04 -3.53 -16.62
N HIS A 68 -10.20 -2.34 -17.18
CA HIS A 68 -9.12 -1.55 -17.77
C HIS A 68 -8.26 -2.31 -18.81
N CYS A 69 -8.81 -3.34 -19.44
CA CYS A 69 -8.07 -4.24 -20.32
C CYS A 69 -6.97 -5.05 -19.63
N LEU A 70 -7.02 -5.18 -18.32
CA LEU A 70 -6.02 -5.85 -17.49
C LEU A 70 -6.63 -7.12 -16.86
N PHE A 71 -5.78 -8.07 -16.49
CA PHE A 71 -6.15 -9.33 -15.86
C PHE A 71 -5.29 -9.63 -14.66
N ALA A 72 -5.83 -10.43 -13.74
CA ALA A 72 -5.19 -10.76 -12.48
C ALA A 72 -4.93 -9.51 -11.63
N LYS A 73 -3.74 -9.33 -11.12
CA LYS A 73 -3.29 -8.25 -10.24
C LYS A 73 -1.91 -7.75 -10.67
N GLY A 74 -1.53 -6.58 -10.21
CA GLY A 74 -0.22 -6.00 -10.52
C GLY A 74 -0.11 -4.56 -10.02
N PRO A 75 0.78 -3.74 -10.60
CA PRO A 75 1.03 -2.36 -10.18
C PRO A 75 -0.11 -1.42 -10.61
N ALA A 76 -1.28 -1.60 -10.02
CA ALA A 76 -2.46 -0.77 -10.21
C ALA A 76 -3.27 -0.70 -8.91
N ALA A 77 -3.84 0.45 -8.61
CA ALA A 77 -4.59 0.69 -7.39
C ALA A 77 -6.11 0.77 -7.62
N TYR A 78 -6.62 0.17 -8.70
CA TYR A 78 -8.06 0.14 -8.98
C TYR A 78 -8.83 -0.60 -7.91
N ASP A 79 -10.07 -0.17 -7.67
CA ASP A 79 -10.95 -0.82 -6.70
C ASP A 79 -11.15 -2.31 -6.98
N ASP A 80 -11.11 -2.73 -8.23
CA ASP A 80 -11.14 -4.17 -8.60
C ASP A 80 -10.05 -5.00 -7.90
N VAL A 81 -8.91 -4.40 -7.59
CA VAL A 81 -7.78 -5.06 -6.90
C VAL A 81 -7.68 -4.65 -5.44
N ALA A 82 -7.91 -3.38 -5.14
CA ALA A 82 -7.62 -2.79 -3.84
C ALA A 82 -8.79 -2.84 -2.86
N ARG A 83 -10.03 -2.82 -3.36
CA ARG A 83 -11.23 -2.88 -2.53
C ARG A 83 -11.65 -4.32 -2.27
N ILE A 84 -11.22 -4.84 -1.13
CA ILE A 84 -11.45 -6.21 -0.70
C ILE A 84 -12.55 -6.28 0.36
N PRO A 85 -13.18 -7.46 0.56
CA PRO A 85 -14.12 -7.65 1.67
C PRO A 85 -13.38 -7.52 3.01
N PHE A 86 -14.04 -6.92 3.98
CA PHE A 86 -13.60 -6.91 5.37
C PHE A 86 -14.82 -7.07 6.27
N ILE A 87 -15.01 -8.26 6.81
CA ILE A 87 -16.16 -8.63 7.63
C ILE A 87 -15.66 -9.09 9.00
N VAL A 88 -16.24 -8.55 10.05
CA VAL A 88 -15.84 -8.84 11.42
C VAL A 88 -17.05 -9.24 12.23
N ARG A 89 -16.94 -10.36 12.94
CA ARG A 89 -17.83 -10.76 14.03
C ARG A 89 -17.04 -10.77 15.33
N MET A 90 -17.42 -9.92 16.28
CA MET A 90 -16.83 -9.89 17.61
C MET A 90 -17.88 -10.30 18.63
N PRO A 91 -17.54 -11.11 19.65
CA PRO A 91 -18.47 -11.44 20.74
C PRO A 91 -18.97 -10.17 21.43
N GLY A 92 -20.29 -9.99 21.46
CA GLY A 92 -20.93 -8.78 22.02
C GLY A 92 -20.78 -7.52 21.14
N GLY A 93 -20.25 -7.65 19.94
CA GLY A 93 -20.17 -6.55 18.98
C GLY A 93 -21.48 -6.26 18.25
N LEU A 94 -21.43 -5.26 17.36
CA LEU A 94 -22.56 -4.90 16.50
C LEU A 94 -22.84 -6.02 15.49
N GLU A 95 -24.12 -6.22 15.21
CA GLU A 95 -24.57 -7.22 14.23
C GLU A 95 -25.34 -6.56 13.08
N GLY A 96 -25.04 -6.99 11.85
CA GLY A 96 -25.72 -6.51 10.64
C GLY A 96 -25.45 -5.05 10.29
N GLU A 97 -24.46 -4.42 10.92
CA GLU A 97 -24.10 -3.03 10.68
C GLU A 97 -22.99 -2.92 9.62
N VAL A 98 -23.02 -1.82 8.89
CA VAL A 98 -21.96 -1.45 7.94
C VAL A 98 -21.22 -0.25 8.51
N TYR A 99 -19.91 -0.38 8.62
CA TYR A 99 -19.02 0.73 8.97
C TYR A 99 -18.51 1.39 7.67
N ASP A 100 -18.98 2.60 7.40
CA ASP A 100 -18.68 3.36 6.17
C ASP A 100 -18.04 4.74 6.42
N ARG A 101 -17.69 5.04 7.68
CA ARG A 101 -17.16 6.36 8.07
C ARG A 101 -15.71 6.58 7.68
N ALA A 102 -14.95 5.50 7.64
CA ALA A 102 -13.54 5.56 7.31
C ALA A 102 -13.09 4.26 6.66
N PRO A 103 -12.05 4.31 5.83
CA PRO A 103 -11.48 3.12 5.22
C PRO A 103 -10.80 2.22 6.27
N VAL A 104 -10.85 0.93 6.02
CA VAL A 104 -10.12 -0.11 6.77
C VAL A 104 -9.09 -0.73 5.84
N SER A 105 -7.91 -1.00 6.34
CA SER A 105 -6.80 -1.54 5.57
C SER A 105 -6.15 -2.74 6.26
N HIS A 106 -5.41 -3.55 5.53
CA HIS A 106 -4.64 -4.68 6.06
C HIS A 106 -3.74 -4.31 7.24
N ILE A 107 -3.18 -3.10 7.25
CA ILE A 107 -2.34 -2.65 8.38
C ILE A 107 -3.10 -2.54 9.70
N ASN A 108 -4.43 -2.51 9.66
CA ASN A 108 -5.26 -2.50 10.87
C ASN A 108 -5.46 -3.90 11.48
N VAL A 109 -5.24 -4.96 10.73
CA VAL A 109 -5.54 -6.34 11.18
C VAL A 109 -4.72 -6.73 12.39
N CYS A 110 -3.39 -6.67 12.28
CA CYS A 110 -2.51 -7.08 13.38
C CYS A 110 -2.72 -6.27 14.66
N PRO A 111 -2.75 -4.93 14.64
CA PRO A 111 -3.01 -4.17 15.87
C PRO A 111 -4.40 -4.43 16.45
N THR A 112 -5.42 -4.71 15.62
CA THR A 112 -6.76 -5.08 16.10
C THR A 112 -6.76 -6.43 16.82
N VAL A 113 -6.08 -7.42 16.27
CA VAL A 113 -5.93 -8.74 16.91
C VAL A 113 -5.16 -8.61 18.22
N MET A 114 -4.10 -7.81 18.26
CA MET A 114 -3.32 -7.60 19.49
C MET A 114 -4.15 -6.91 20.56
N GLU A 115 -4.90 -5.86 20.22
CA GLU A 115 -5.80 -5.19 21.17
C GLU A 115 -6.89 -6.13 21.68
N TYR A 116 -7.46 -6.96 20.81
CA TYR A 116 -8.47 -7.95 21.20
C TYR A 116 -7.97 -8.94 22.27
N PHE A 117 -6.70 -9.31 22.21
CA PHE A 117 -6.06 -10.19 23.20
C PHE A 117 -5.34 -9.43 24.33
N ASP A 118 -5.57 -8.13 24.49
CA ASP A 118 -4.92 -7.28 25.49
C ASP A 118 -3.38 -7.37 25.43
N LEU A 119 -2.84 -7.47 24.23
CA LEU A 119 -1.42 -7.50 23.97
C LEU A 119 -0.90 -6.10 23.61
N PRO A 120 0.33 -5.75 24.01
CA PRO A 120 0.92 -4.46 23.65
C PRO A 120 1.17 -4.38 22.15
N ILE A 121 0.68 -3.30 21.51
CA ILE A 121 0.89 -3.05 20.10
C ILE A 121 2.30 -2.49 19.90
N PRO A 122 3.18 -3.16 19.12
CA PRO A 122 4.52 -2.67 18.83
C PRO A 122 4.50 -1.32 18.13
N LYS A 123 5.44 -0.44 18.48
CA LYS A 123 5.58 0.90 17.89
C LYS A 123 5.87 0.90 16.39
N GLN A 124 6.31 -0.23 15.85
CA GLN A 124 6.61 -0.40 14.43
C GLN A 124 5.36 -0.56 13.57
N PHE A 125 4.21 -0.83 14.18
CA PHE A 125 2.96 -0.88 13.44
C PHE A 125 2.53 0.54 13.05
N GLU A 126 2.35 0.75 11.77
CA GLU A 126 1.92 2.02 11.20
C GLU A 126 0.40 2.15 11.18
N GLY A 127 -0.32 1.04 11.23
CA GLY A 127 -1.77 0.99 11.34
C GLY A 127 -2.24 1.00 12.80
N GLY A 128 -3.37 1.65 13.04
CA GLY A 128 -4.07 1.61 14.32
C GLY A 128 -5.04 0.43 14.42
N SER A 129 -5.42 0.05 15.64
CA SER A 129 -6.51 -0.90 15.86
C SER A 129 -7.86 -0.27 15.49
N ILE A 130 -8.70 -1.07 14.88
CA ILE A 130 -10.09 -0.74 14.57
C ILE A 130 -11.08 -1.54 15.43
N LEU A 131 -10.63 -2.15 16.53
CA LEU A 131 -11.49 -2.98 17.39
C LEU A 131 -12.76 -2.24 17.84
N ARG A 132 -12.64 -0.95 18.13
CA ARG A 132 -13.77 -0.12 18.57
C ARG A 132 -14.89 -0.03 17.53
N THR A 133 -14.56 -0.08 16.23
CA THR A 133 -15.59 -0.02 15.17
C THR A 133 -16.54 -1.21 15.16
N ALA A 134 -16.11 -2.34 15.73
CA ALA A 134 -16.93 -3.53 15.89
C ALA A 134 -17.98 -3.38 17.01
N PHE A 135 -17.87 -2.38 17.88
CA PHE A 135 -18.76 -2.12 19.01
C PHE A 135 -19.47 -0.77 18.92
N ASP A 136 -18.92 0.17 18.19
CA ASP A 136 -19.47 1.51 18.00
C ASP A 136 -19.31 1.96 16.55
N LYS A 137 -20.42 2.06 15.82
CA LYS A 137 -20.42 2.55 14.44
C LYS A 137 -20.00 4.01 14.28
N ASN A 138 -19.90 4.75 15.38
CA ASN A 138 -19.42 6.14 15.40
C ASN A 138 -17.97 6.24 15.84
N ALA A 139 -17.29 5.13 16.11
CA ALA A 139 -15.89 5.14 16.49
C ALA A 139 -15.04 5.88 15.44
N PRO A 140 -14.12 6.75 15.89
CA PRO A 140 -13.23 7.42 14.97
C PRO A 140 -12.23 6.42 14.36
N ALA A 141 -11.91 6.62 13.10
CA ALA A 141 -10.83 5.93 12.41
C ALA A 141 -10.14 6.91 11.45
N ASP A 142 -9.00 6.52 10.90
CA ASP A 142 -8.30 7.33 9.92
C ASP A 142 -9.18 7.55 8.68
N ASP A 143 -9.26 8.79 8.21
CA ASP A 143 -10.07 9.17 7.06
C ASP A 143 -9.40 8.86 5.70
N SER A 144 -8.16 8.41 5.76
CA SER A 144 -7.36 8.08 4.59
C SER A 144 -6.38 6.92 4.86
N PHE A 145 -5.95 6.23 3.80
CA PHE A 145 -4.96 5.17 3.88
C PHE A 145 -4.06 5.13 2.65
N LEU A 146 -2.90 4.48 2.80
CA LEU A 146 -1.96 4.23 1.71
C LEU A 146 -2.13 2.82 1.15
N ILE A 147 -2.00 2.72 -0.18
CA ILE A 147 -1.72 1.48 -0.89
C ILE A 147 -0.30 1.61 -1.43
N GLU A 148 0.53 0.63 -1.15
CA GLU A 148 1.93 0.64 -1.55
C GLU A 148 2.21 -0.53 -2.48
N PHE A 149 2.96 -0.25 -3.54
CA PHE A 149 3.52 -1.29 -4.41
C PHE A 149 5.00 -0.99 -4.63
N GLY A 150 5.86 -1.95 -4.31
CA GLY A 150 7.29 -1.69 -4.26
C GLY A 150 8.12 -2.37 -5.35
N ARG A 151 7.63 -3.47 -5.90
CA ARG A 151 8.39 -4.28 -6.85
C ARG A 151 7.48 -5.07 -7.78
N PHE A 152 8.08 -5.47 -8.89
CA PHE A 152 7.49 -6.41 -9.84
C PHE A 152 8.49 -7.54 -10.14
N GLU A 153 8.01 -8.79 -10.19
CA GLU A 153 8.85 -9.95 -10.50
C GLU A 153 8.97 -10.14 -12.00
N VAL A 154 10.15 -9.88 -12.53
CA VAL A 154 10.43 -9.91 -13.96
C VAL A 154 10.13 -11.27 -14.59
N ASP A 155 10.54 -12.37 -13.93
CA ASP A 155 10.43 -13.71 -14.49
C ASP A 155 9.03 -14.29 -14.35
N HIS A 156 8.32 -13.96 -13.27
CA HIS A 156 6.99 -14.48 -13.00
C HIS A 156 5.91 -13.76 -13.80
N ASP A 157 6.01 -12.44 -13.89
CA ASP A 157 4.96 -11.61 -14.45
C ASP A 157 5.22 -11.16 -15.90
N ASN A 158 6.37 -11.48 -16.45
CA ASN A 158 6.86 -11.03 -17.78
C ASN A 158 6.91 -9.51 -17.95
N TYR A 159 7.10 -8.77 -16.87
CA TYR A 159 6.86 -7.35 -16.85
C TYR A 159 8.10 -6.50 -16.83
N GLY A 160 9.22 -7.10 -16.53
CA GLY A 160 10.52 -6.50 -16.65
C GLY A 160 10.68 -5.16 -15.97
N GLY A 161 10.69 -5.08 -14.66
CA GLY A 161 11.10 -3.85 -14.03
C GLY A 161 10.52 -3.55 -12.65
N LEU A 162 11.16 -2.61 -11.99
CA LEU A 162 10.73 -2.05 -10.73
C LEU A 162 9.61 -1.03 -10.97
N GLN A 163 8.42 -1.31 -10.47
CA GLN A 163 7.30 -0.35 -10.47
C GLN A 163 7.04 0.11 -9.03
N LEU A 164 7.46 1.32 -8.73
CA LEU A 164 7.20 1.95 -7.44
C LEU A 164 5.92 2.78 -7.54
N MET A 165 4.92 2.42 -6.75
CA MET A 165 3.64 3.10 -6.67
C MET A 165 3.31 3.41 -5.22
N ARG A 166 2.75 4.60 -5.00
CA ARG A 166 2.10 4.99 -3.73
C ARG A 166 0.76 5.57 -4.06
N CYS A 167 -0.27 5.08 -3.42
CA CYS A 167 -1.63 5.57 -3.61
C CYS A 167 -2.20 6.03 -2.27
N LEU A 168 -2.72 7.25 -2.24
CA LEU A 168 -3.53 7.76 -1.15
C LEU A 168 -5.00 7.68 -1.53
N VAL A 169 -5.79 7.03 -0.68
CA VAL A 169 -7.25 7.05 -0.76
C VAL A 169 -7.76 7.91 0.40
N LYS A 170 -8.55 8.95 0.09
CA LYS A 170 -9.16 9.85 1.06
C LYS A 170 -10.62 10.12 0.66
N GLY A 171 -11.54 9.65 1.47
CA GLY A 171 -12.97 9.71 1.14
C GLY A 171 -13.27 9.02 -0.20
N LYS A 172 -13.70 9.78 -1.18
CA LYS A 172 -14.00 9.31 -2.55
C LYS A 172 -12.91 9.64 -3.57
N MET A 173 -11.82 10.24 -3.12
CA MET A 173 -10.70 10.59 -3.99
C MET A 173 -9.57 9.58 -3.86
N LYS A 174 -8.92 9.28 -4.98
CA LYS A 174 -7.78 8.36 -5.06
C LYS A 174 -6.68 8.99 -5.90
N LEU A 175 -5.54 9.28 -5.26
CA LEU A 175 -4.33 9.78 -5.92
C LEU A 175 -3.31 8.65 -6.00
N VAL A 176 -2.84 8.34 -7.20
CA VAL A 176 -1.83 7.31 -7.45
C VAL A 176 -0.59 7.96 -8.04
N LEU A 177 0.52 7.91 -7.31
CA LEU A 177 1.83 8.30 -7.81
C LEU A 177 2.57 7.07 -8.32
N ASN A 178 2.88 7.08 -9.61
CA ASN A 178 3.67 6.07 -10.30
C ASN A 178 5.07 6.63 -10.55
N LEU A 179 6.07 6.23 -9.78
CA LEU A 179 7.40 6.84 -9.83
C LEU A 179 8.01 6.86 -11.24
N LEU A 180 7.79 5.79 -12.01
CA LEU A 180 8.39 5.58 -13.33
C LEU A 180 7.37 5.72 -14.47
N SER A 181 6.17 6.24 -14.20
CA SER A 181 5.10 6.36 -15.18
C SER A 181 4.21 7.57 -14.88
N ASP A 182 3.12 7.73 -15.65
CA ASP A 182 2.14 8.77 -15.42
C ASP A 182 1.36 8.52 -14.13
N ASP A 183 1.06 9.61 -13.42
CA ASP A 183 0.25 9.57 -12.22
C ASP A 183 -1.24 9.52 -12.54
N GLU A 184 -2.06 9.15 -11.55
CA GLU A 184 -3.50 9.01 -11.74
C GLU A 184 -4.25 9.69 -10.58
N LEU A 185 -5.38 10.31 -10.91
CA LEU A 185 -6.33 10.84 -9.94
C LEU A 185 -7.74 10.40 -10.34
N TYR A 186 -8.50 9.90 -9.38
CA TYR A 186 -9.87 9.44 -9.59
C TYR A 186 -10.82 10.00 -8.54
N ASP A 187 -12.04 10.35 -8.98
CA ASP A 187 -13.20 10.63 -8.14
C ASP A 187 -14.12 9.41 -8.21
N THR A 188 -14.00 8.51 -7.24
CA THR A 188 -14.72 7.22 -7.26
C THR A 188 -16.22 7.38 -6.97
N GLU A 189 -16.70 8.55 -6.58
CA GLU A 189 -18.13 8.83 -6.46
C GLU A 189 -18.74 9.12 -7.84
N LYS A 190 -18.05 9.95 -8.65
CA LYS A 190 -18.51 10.30 -10.01
C LYS A 190 -18.15 9.25 -11.05
N ASP A 191 -17.02 8.59 -10.85
CA ASP A 191 -16.47 7.56 -11.74
C ASP A 191 -16.09 6.30 -10.94
N PRO A 192 -17.07 5.50 -10.49
CA PRO A 192 -16.82 4.31 -9.67
C PRO A 192 -16.03 3.21 -10.39
N TYR A 193 -15.86 3.34 -11.69
CA TYR A 193 -15.03 2.43 -12.49
C TYR A 193 -13.65 2.98 -12.82
N GLU A 194 -13.28 4.14 -12.30
CA GLU A 194 -11.95 4.74 -12.45
C GLU A 194 -11.47 4.81 -13.91
N CYS A 195 -12.40 5.14 -14.82
CA CYS A 195 -12.14 5.18 -16.25
C CYS A 195 -11.44 6.46 -16.69
N LYS A 196 -11.75 7.60 -16.07
CA LYS A 196 -11.23 8.92 -16.43
C LYS A 196 -10.14 9.36 -15.46
N ASN A 197 -8.90 9.43 -15.93
CA ASN A 197 -7.80 9.99 -15.14
C ASN A 197 -7.91 11.52 -15.09
N LEU A 198 -8.04 12.08 -13.89
CA LEU A 198 -8.23 13.51 -13.60
C LEU A 198 -6.92 14.21 -13.22
N ILE A 199 -5.77 13.56 -13.30
CA ILE A 199 -4.49 14.10 -12.81
C ILE A 199 -4.11 15.45 -13.43
N GLY A 200 -4.46 15.65 -14.69
CA GLY A 200 -4.22 16.90 -15.43
C GLY A 200 -5.42 17.85 -15.47
N ASP A 201 -6.52 17.55 -14.81
CA ASP A 201 -7.73 18.37 -14.84
C ASP A 201 -7.60 19.55 -13.87
N PRO A 202 -7.66 20.83 -14.35
CA PRO A 202 -7.51 22.00 -13.51
C PRO A 202 -8.57 22.13 -12.39
N GLU A 203 -9.76 21.57 -12.60
CA GLU A 203 -10.84 21.62 -11.60
C GLU A 203 -10.48 20.80 -10.35
N TYR A 204 -9.62 19.79 -10.51
CA TYR A 204 -9.18 18.91 -9.43
C TYR A 204 -7.79 19.28 -8.88
N ALA A 205 -7.15 20.36 -9.37
CA ALA A 205 -5.79 20.70 -8.97
C ALA A 205 -5.65 20.90 -7.46
N ALA A 206 -6.59 21.60 -6.82
CA ALA A 206 -6.52 21.87 -5.38
C ALA A 206 -6.59 20.58 -4.54
N VAL A 207 -7.55 19.68 -4.81
CA VAL A 207 -7.68 18.43 -4.08
C VAL A 207 -6.52 17.48 -4.37
N ARG A 208 -6.03 17.46 -5.62
CA ARG A 208 -4.83 16.71 -6.00
C ARG A 208 -3.62 17.14 -5.19
N ASP A 209 -3.39 18.43 -5.09
CA ASP A 209 -2.22 19.01 -4.42
C ASP A 209 -2.31 18.81 -2.89
N GLU A 210 -3.50 18.92 -2.28
CA GLU A 210 -3.73 18.56 -0.88
C GLU A 210 -3.43 17.08 -0.61
N MET A 211 -3.96 16.19 -1.45
CA MET A 211 -3.71 14.75 -1.33
C MET A 211 -2.23 14.41 -1.53
N HIS A 212 -1.56 15.12 -2.41
CA HIS A 212 -0.13 14.94 -2.61
C HIS A 212 0.66 15.34 -1.35
N ASP A 213 0.34 16.46 -0.72
CA ASP A 213 0.97 16.89 0.53
C ASP A 213 0.75 15.86 1.65
N GLU A 214 -0.46 15.32 1.77
CA GLU A 214 -0.75 14.28 2.75
C GLU A 214 0.02 12.98 2.46
N LEU A 215 0.07 12.56 1.21
CA LEU A 215 0.83 11.38 0.80
C LEU A 215 2.32 11.52 1.16
N LEU A 216 2.92 12.67 0.83
CA LEU A 216 4.31 12.97 1.17
C LEU A 216 4.55 13.01 2.67
N GLU A 217 3.62 13.57 3.44
CA GLU A 217 3.70 13.59 4.90
C GLU A 217 3.65 12.18 5.49
N ARG A 218 2.77 11.31 4.97
CA ARG A 218 2.72 9.90 5.38
C ARG A 218 4.02 9.17 5.04
N MET A 219 4.56 9.34 3.83
CA MET A 219 5.85 8.79 3.45
C MET A 219 6.98 9.27 4.37
N ASN A 220 6.98 10.56 4.75
CA ASN A 220 7.94 11.12 5.68
C ASN A 220 7.80 10.51 7.09
N ARG A 221 6.58 10.42 7.61
CA ARG A 221 6.28 9.86 8.93
C ARG A 221 6.66 8.39 9.03
N ASN A 222 6.36 7.62 7.99
CA ASN A 222 6.63 6.19 7.93
C ASN A 222 8.07 5.90 7.51
N ARG A 223 8.87 6.95 7.20
CA ARG A 223 10.24 6.81 6.69
C ARG A 223 10.31 5.83 5.53
N ASP A 224 9.45 6.05 4.54
CA ASP A 224 9.42 5.23 3.35
C ASP A 224 10.82 5.15 2.72
N PRO A 225 11.40 3.95 2.55
CA PRO A 225 12.77 3.80 2.06
C PRO A 225 12.96 4.31 0.64
N PHE A 226 11.86 4.48 -0.11
CA PHE A 226 11.88 5.00 -1.47
C PHE A 226 11.61 6.51 -1.53
N ARG A 227 11.34 7.17 -0.38
CA ARG A 227 11.09 8.61 -0.32
C ARG A 227 12.30 9.39 -0.87
N ALA A 228 12.12 10.08 -1.98
CA ALA A 228 13.16 10.81 -2.69
C ALA A 228 12.55 11.99 -3.43
N TYR A 229 13.38 12.86 -3.98
CA TYR A 229 13.01 14.06 -4.73
C TYR A 229 11.93 13.84 -5.80
N TYR A 230 11.95 12.72 -6.50
CA TYR A 230 10.98 12.44 -7.57
C TYR A 230 9.54 12.26 -7.08
N TRP A 231 9.31 12.00 -5.81
CA TRP A 231 7.96 11.96 -5.25
C TRP A 231 7.40 13.36 -5.01
N GLU A 232 8.26 14.33 -4.72
CA GLU A 232 7.92 15.75 -4.53
C GLU A 232 7.70 16.45 -5.88
N THR A 233 8.59 16.16 -6.83
CA THR A 233 8.60 16.81 -8.14
C THR A 233 7.88 15.94 -9.15
N ARG A 234 6.64 16.30 -9.44
CA ARG A 234 5.84 15.63 -10.45
C ARG A 234 5.66 16.55 -11.68
N PRO A 235 5.28 16.01 -12.86
CA PRO A 235 5.06 16.82 -14.07
C PRO A 235 4.05 17.96 -13.86
N TRP A 236 3.07 17.74 -13.00
CA TRP A 236 1.98 18.65 -12.69
C TRP A 236 2.21 19.50 -11.42
N ARG A 237 3.26 19.22 -10.62
CA ARG A 237 3.60 19.97 -9.40
C ARG A 237 5.10 19.89 -9.08
N ARG A 238 5.72 21.05 -8.75
CA ARG A 238 7.16 21.15 -8.47
C ARG A 238 7.53 21.82 -7.15
N ASP A 239 6.54 22.27 -6.41
CA ASP A 239 6.65 23.05 -5.17
C ASP A 239 6.07 22.30 -3.95
N ALA A 240 6.04 20.98 -4.02
CA ALA A 240 5.54 20.15 -2.93
C ALA A 240 6.55 20.06 -1.77
N ARG A 241 6.06 19.56 -0.63
CA ARG A 241 6.82 19.43 0.62
C ARG A 241 8.03 18.53 0.47
N GLU A 242 9.19 19.04 0.87
CA GLU A 242 10.44 18.28 0.92
C GLU A 242 10.41 17.16 1.99
N ALA A 243 11.33 16.21 1.87
CA ALA A 243 11.48 15.17 2.87
C ALA A 243 11.88 15.76 4.24
N SER A 244 11.19 15.34 5.29
CA SER A 244 11.46 15.79 6.66
C SER A 244 12.53 14.96 7.38
N TRP A 245 13.10 13.97 6.72
CA TRP A 245 14.15 13.11 7.24
C TRP A 245 15.19 12.80 6.17
N PHE A 246 16.38 12.35 6.61
CA PHE A 246 17.46 12.00 5.70
C PHE A 246 17.22 10.61 5.07
N TYR A 247 16.56 10.57 3.92
CA TYR A 247 16.14 9.33 3.26
C TYR A 247 17.27 8.51 2.63
N THR A 248 18.48 9.02 2.59
CA THR A 248 19.69 8.24 2.24
C THR A 248 20.28 7.49 3.44
N GLY A 249 19.65 7.58 4.61
CA GLY A 249 20.00 6.80 5.78
C GLY A 249 19.84 5.30 5.52
N TRP A 250 20.72 4.51 6.13
CA TRP A 250 20.85 3.08 5.91
C TRP A 250 19.70 2.24 6.49
N THR A 251 18.92 2.82 7.40
CA THR A 251 17.82 2.11 8.04
C THR A 251 16.62 3.04 8.26
N ARG A 252 15.43 2.47 8.35
CA ARG A 252 14.20 3.18 8.75
C ARG A 252 14.17 3.48 10.27
N GLN A 253 15.14 3.01 11.01
CA GLN A 253 15.19 3.13 12.44
C GLN A 253 15.47 4.57 12.88
N ARG A 254 14.73 5.06 13.86
CA ARG A 254 14.95 6.39 14.45
C ARG A 254 16.17 6.35 15.37
N GLU A 255 16.92 7.45 15.43
CA GLU A 255 18.22 7.51 16.17
C GLU A 255 18.12 7.09 17.63
N ASN A 256 17.01 7.39 18.30
CA ASN A 256 16.82 7.11 19.73
C ASN A 256 15.74 6.04 19.98
N GLU A 257 15.41 5.23 18.99
CA GLU A 257 14.40 4.19 19.11
C GLU A 257 15.08 2.88 19.50
N GLU A 258 14.75 2.36 20.66
CA GLU A 258 15.12 1.00 21.04
C GLU A 258 14.10 0.03 20.42
N TYR A 259 14.62 -1.00 19.75
CA TYR A 259 13.78 -2.09 19.30
C TYR A 259 13.32 -2.91 20.49
N GLU A 260 12.09 -3.35 20.43
CA GLU A 260 11.59 -4.32 21.40
C GLU A 260 12.42 -5.62 21.30
N PRO A 261 12.67 -6.29 22.44
CA PRO A 261 13.56 -7.47 22.48
C PRO A 261 13.12 -8.63 21.59
N ARG A 262 11.88 -8.61 21.09
CA ARG A 262 11.30 -9.67 20.27
C ARG A 262 11.28 -9.37 18.78
N GLN A 263 11.71 -8.21 18.36
CA GLN A 263 11.76 -7.89 16.95
C GLN A 263 12.90 -8.66 16.29
N LEU A 264 12.56 -9.43 15.29
CA LEU A 264 13.51 -10.24 14.54
C LEU A 264 13.79 -9.59 13.18
N ASP A 265 15.02 -9.65 12.76
CA ASP A 265 15.39 -9.36 11.39
C ASP A 265 14.73 -10.37 10.44
N TYR A 266 14.06 -9.87 9.43
CA TYR A 266 13.24 -10.70 8.55
C TYR A 266 14.06 -11.69 7.71
N ALA A 267 15.27 -11.32 7.33
CA ALA A 267 16.13 -12.15 6.49
C ALA A 267 16.92 -13.19 7.29
N THR A 268 17.32 -12.86 8.51
CA THR A 268 18.23 -13.69 9.32
C THR A 268 17.53 -14.42 10.47
N GLY A 269 16.33 -14.01 10.87
CA GLY A 269 15.62 -14.52 12.04
C GLY A 269 16.30 -14.14 13.37
N LEU A 270 17.31 -13.29 13.36
CA LEU A 270 18.01 -12.85 14.55
C LEU A 270 17.31 -11.64 15.19
N VAL A 271 17.48 -11.49 16.50
CA VAL A 271 16.96 -10.33 17.22
C VAL A 271 17.61 -9.06 16.66
N MET A 272 16.78 -8.10 16.24
CA MET A 272 17.26 -6.80 15.77
C MET A 272 17.95 -6.05 16.92
N THR A 273 19.15 -5.59 16.65
CA THR A 273 19.98 -4.88 17.62
C THR A 273 20.41 -3.52 17.09
N ASN A 274 20.93 -2.68 17.97
CA ASN A 274 21.51 -1.42 17.57
C ASN A 274 22.71 -1.58 16.60
N ALA A 275 23.26 -2.79 16.46
CA ALA A 275 24.34 -3.08 15.49
C ALA A 275 23.88 -2.94 14.02
N GLN A 276 22.58 -2.99 13.77
CA GLN A 276 22.01 -2.76 12.42
C GLN A 276 21.85 -1.26 12.10
N ARG A 277 22.08 -0.39 13.07
CA ARG A 277 22.15 1.05 12.80
C ARG A 277 23.46 1.35 12.08
N PRO A 278 23.47 2.32 11.15
CA PRO A 278 24.72 2.78 10.58
C PRO A 278 25.66 3.24 11.69
N LYS A 279 26.88 2.77 11.66
CA LYS A 279 27.92 3.15 12.64
C LYS A 279 28.34 4.62 12.55
N VAL A 280 27.96 5.26 11.45
CA VAL A 280 28.26 6.67 11.17
C VAL A 280 26.95 7.38 10.96
N SER A 281 26.64 8.37 11.80
CA SER A 281 25.48 9.25 11.57
C SER A 281 25.70 10.04 10.28
N ALA A 282 24.61 10.44 9.61
CA ALA A 282 24.70 11.31 8.44
C ALA A 282 25.51 12.59 8.70
N ALA A 283 25.52 13.08 9.94
CA ALA A 283 26.34 14.22 10.37
C ALA A 283 27.85 13.91 10.41
N GLY A 284 28.23 12.63 10.50
CA GLY A 284 29.62 12.18 10.49
C GLY A 284 30.12 11.67 9.14
N PHE A 285 29.25 11.64 8.11
CA PHE A 285 29.66 11.22 6.78
C PHE A 285 30.45 12.37 6.11
N PRO A 286 31.66 12.11 5.58
CA PRO A 286 32.43 13.13 4.90
C PRO A 286 31.66 13.69 3.71
N LYS A 287 31.68 15.01 3.54
CA LYS A 287 31.16 15.65 2.34
C LYS A 287 32.26 15.67 1.29
N PHE A 288 31.98 15.17 0.13
CA PHE A 288 32.90 15.16 -1.00
C PHE A 288 32.44 16.16 -2.05
N SER A 289 33.35 16.98 -2.55
CA SER A 289 33.07 17.94 -3.61
C SER A 289 33.29 17.35 -5.02
N HIS A 290 34.10 16.30 -5.10
CA HIS A 290 34.45 15.62 -6.34
C HIS A 290 34.48 14.10 -6.18
N LEU A 291 34.26 13.40 -7.29
CA LEU A 291 34.22 11.93 -7.32
C LEU A 291 35.55 11.30 -6.87
N ASP A 292 36.68 11.91 -7.21
CA ASP A 292 38.01 11.41 -6.84
C ASP A 292 38.24 11.41 -5.33
N GLU A 293 37.71 12.39 -4.61
CA GLU A 293 37.75 12.44 -3.16
C GLU A 293 36.96 11.31 -2.51
N LEU A 294 35.77 11.02 -3.08
CA LEU A 294 34.93 9.90 -2.63
C LEU A 294 35.65 8.56 -2.87
N LEU A 295 36.22 8.36 -4.05
CA LEU A 295 36.94 7.13 -4.39
C LEU A 295 38.15 6.92 -3.49
N ALA A 296 38.96 7.96 -3.24
CA ALA A 296 40.08 7.91 -2.33
C ALA A 296 39.68 7.61 -0.88
N TRP A 297 38.53 8.13 -0.44
CA TRP A 297 37.99 7.82 0.88
C TRP A 297 37.50 6.38 0.97
N ILE A 298 36.82 5.87 -0.06
CA ILE A 298 36.35 4.46 -0.13
C ILE A 298 37.57 3.51 -0.02
N GLU A 299 38.62 3.77 -0.77
CA GLU A 299 39.84 2.94 -0.74
C GLU A 299 40.53 2.92 0.62
N LYS A 300 40.49 4.05 1.32
CA LYS A 300 41.21 4.21 2.59
C LYS A 300 40.44 3.85 3.84
N ASP A 301 39.15 4.21 3.89
CA ASP A 301 38.36 4.25 5.12
C ASP A 301 37.11 3.40 5.12
N ALA A 302 36.53 3.08 3.95
CA ALA A 302 35.32 2.30 3.87
C ALA A 302 35.54 0.76 3.91
N VAL A 303 36.80 0.32 3.74
CA VAL A 303 37.20 -1.11 3.72
C VAL A 303 37.70 -1.58 5.10
N LYS A 304 37.72 -0.70 6.09
CA LYS A 304 38.01 -1.05 7.49
C LYS A 304 36.73 -1.25 8.30
#